data_81ab6558b89cda368c7db21124dde464
#
_entry.id   81ab6558b89cda368c7db21124dde464
#
_cell.length_a   1.000
_cell.length_b   1.000
_cell.length_c   1.000
_cell.angle_alpha   90.00
_cell.angle_beta   90.00
_cell.angle_gamma   90.00
#
_symmetry.space_group_name_H-M   'P 1'
#
loop_
_entity.id
_entity.type
_entity.pdbx_description
1 polymer ?
#
loop_
_entity_poly.entity_id
_entity_poly.type
_entity_poly.pdbx_seq_one_letter_code
_entity_poly.pdbx_strand_id
1 'polypeptide(L)'
;MSDPQDRIAHVSWEEGRAANLANWEDRVPIHEVGYGVASGTIEEELSDVVTYDLAAMAPFLPGGTVDGLDLCHFQCHIGTDTVSFARAGARVTGVDFSPSALASASRLAARYGVEAAWVETDVLDAAAAVRDAVARGAAPTADFDVVYTSIGAICWLNDLDRWAAQIAAVLRPGGLFYIRDGHQAMFALDENAPDLRTVYRYFGDGSAQVWDDEGTYLGEGTVAHTRTYEWPHPLSEVVNALIGAGLRIERLDEGTVLPWQFSPRMEEIDGGYAWPGPERQRVPVTFTVVARKP
;
A
#
# COMPACT_ATOMS: atom_id res chain seq x y z
N MET A 1 -23.24 -9.05 15.07
CA MET A 1 -22.26 -8.04 14.65
C MET A 1 -22.42 -6.84 15.59
N SER A 2 -21.31 -6.32 16.14
CA SER A 2 -21.33 -5.07 16.93
C SER A 2 -21.79 -3.90 16.04
N ASP A 3 -22.45 -2.90 16.62
CA ASP A 3 -22.82 -1.67 15.90
C ASP A 3 -21.53 -1.04 15.32
N PRO A 4 -21.51 -0.61 14.04
CA PRO A 4 -20.38 0.08 13.46
C PRO A 4 -19.88 1.29 14.28
N GLN A 5 -20.75 1.92 15.06
CA GLN A 5 -20.37 3.00 15.98
C GLN A 5 -19.55 2.52 17.19
N ASP A 6 -19.68 1.25 17.58
CA ASP A 6 -18.91 0.65 18.68
C ASP A 6 -17.46 0.31 18.24
N ARG A 7 -17.16 0.43 16.95
CA ARG A 7 -15.84 0.16 16.37
C ARG A 7 -14.97 1.40 16.25
N ILE A 8 -15.22 2.43 17.02
CA ILE A 8 -14.44 3.68 16.96
C ILE A 8 -13.61 3.80 18.22
N ALA A 9 -12.30 4.04 18.08
CA ALA A 9 -11.39 4.24 19.19
C ALA A 9 -10.50 5.47 19.02
N HIS A 10 -10.36 6.22 20.11
CA HIS A 10 -9.27 7.17 20.24
C HIS A 10 -8.06 6.42 20.83
N VAL A 11 -7.12 6.07 19.97
CA VAL A 11 -5.92 5.31 20.31
C VAL A 11 -4.68 6.16 20.02
N SER A 12 -3.63 6.04 20.84
CA SER A 12 -2.35 6.66 20.51
C SER A 12 -1.73 5.98 19.28
N TRP A 13 -0.88 6.72 18.55
CA TRP A 13 -0.17 6.13 17.40
C TRP A 13 0.66 4.90 17.82
N GLU A 14 1.36 4.99 18.94
CA GLU A 14 2.21 3.91 19.45
C GLU A 14 1.42 2.64 19.74
N GLU A 15 0.23 2.77 20.35
CA GLU A 15 -0.65 1.63 20.64
C GLU A 15 -1.24 1.04 19.35
N GLY A 16 -1.80 1.87 18.48
CA GLY A 16 -2.38 1.42 17.21
C GLY A 16 -1.35 0.77 16.30
N ARG A 17 -0.17 1.40 16.17
CA ARG A 17 0.96 0.87 15.41
C ARG A 17 1.45 -0.48 15.96
N ALA A 18 1.55 -0.61 17.29
CA ALA A 18 2.01 -1.86 17.91
C ALA A 18 1.03 -3.01 17.66
N ALA A 19 -0.28 -2.75 17.77
CA ALA A 19 -1.31 -3.74 17.46
C ALA A 19 -1.29 -4.14 15.98
N ASN A 20 -1.20 -3.15 15.08
CA ASN A 20 -1.12 -3.38 13.64
C ASN A 20 0.15 -4.18 13.28
N LEU A 21 1.31 -3.86 13.88
CA LEU A 21 2.54 -4.61 13.66
C LEU A 21 2.36 -6.08 14.08
N ALA A 22 1.83 -6.35 15.28
CA ALA A 22 1.62 -7.72 15.75
C ALA A 22 0.70 -8.52 14.82
N ASN A 23 -0.38 -7.90 14.34
CA ASN A 23 -1.28 -8.51 13.37
C ASN A 23 -0.58 -8.78 12.02
N TRP A 24 0.18 -7.81 11.49
CA TRP A 24 0.91 -7.97 10.22
C TRP A 24 2.02 -9.02 10.30
N GLU A 25 2.70 -9.16 11.45
CA GLU A 25 3.66 -10.25 11.68
C GLU A 25 2.98 -11.63 11.58
N ASP A 26 1.76 -11.78 12.11
CA ASP A 26 0.99 -13.03 11.99
C ASP A 26 0.53 -13.29 10.55
N ARG A 27 0.29 -12.24 9.76
CA ARG A 27 -0.13 -12.36 8.34
C ARG A 27 0.99 -12.81 7.42
N VAL A 28 2.25 -12.53 7.72
CA VAL A 28 3.37 -12.82 6.82
C VAL A 28 3.39 -14.28 6.35
N PRO A 29 3.36 -15.32 7.21
CA PRO A 29 3.39 -16.70 6.75
C PRO A 29 2.14 -17.09 5.93
N ILE A 30 0.98 -16.50 6.23
CA ILE A 30 -0.27 -16.75 5.47
C ILE A 30 -0.13 -16.15 4.07
N HIS A 31 0.37 -14.93 3.99
CA HIS A 31 0.57 -14.22 2.74
C HIS A 31 1.69 -14.83 1.88
N GLU A 32 2.76 -15.37 2.48
CA GLU A 32 3.77 -16.13 1.73
C GLU A 32 3.14 -17.32 0.97
N VAL A 33 2.17 -17.98 1.58
CA VAL A 33 1.42 -19.06 0.91
C VAL A 33 0.46 -18.50 -0.12
N GLY A 34 -0.34 -17.52 0.25
CA GLY A 34 -1.38 -16.93 -0.60
C GLY A 34 -0.84 -16.28 -1.88
N TYR A 35 0.32 -15.62 -1.79
CA TYR A 35 1.01 -15.06 -2.96
C TYR A 35 1.94 -16.06 -3.69
N GLY A 36 1.92 -17.33 -3.32
CA GLY A 36 2.77 -18.35 -3.95
C GLY A 36 4.27 -18.24 -3.61
N VAL A 37 4.66 -17.32 -2.73
CA VAL A 37 6.06 -17.12 -2.34
C VAL A 37 6.65 -18.37 -1.68
N ALA A 38 5.84 -19.07 -0.85
CA ALA A 38 6.25 -20.28 -0.15
C ALA A 38 6.38 -21.51 -1.06
N SER A 39 5.71 -21.57 -2.21
CA SER A 39 5.66 -22.73 -3.11
C SER A 39 7.01 -23.08 -3.74
N GLY A 40 7.94 -22.14 -3.77
CA GLY A 40 9.24 -22.33 -4.42
C GLY A 40 9.20 -22.22 -5.95
N THR A 41 8.02 -22.07 -6.54
CA THR A 41 7.87 -21.84 -7.98
C THR A 41 8.23 -20.40 -8.29
N ILE A 42 9.16 -20.21 -9.22
CA ILE A 42 9.51 -18.89 -9.75
C ILE A 42 8.49 -18.58 -10.85
N GLU A 43 7.72 -17.53 -10.66
CA GLU A 43 6.85 -17.00 -11.69
C GLU A 43 7.66 -16.11 -12.64
N GLU A 44 7.46 -16.28 -13.94
CA GLU A 44 8.15 -15.46 -14.95
C GLU A 44 7.52 -14.08 -15.09
N GLU A 45 6.26 -13.94 -14.70
CA GLU A 45 5.49 -12.72 -14.81
C GLU A 45 5.73 -11.77 -13.62
N LEU A 46 5.53 -10.49 -13.85
CA LEU A 46 5.46 -9.48 -12.78
C LEU A 46 4.14 -9.63 -12.03
N SER A 47 4.05 -9.08 -10.82
CA SER A 47 2.77 -9.01 -10.13
C SER A 47 1.75 -8.24 -10.98
N ASP A 48 0.49 -8.67 -10.96
CA ASP A 48 -0.60 -8.00 -11.70
C ASP A 48 -0.76 -6.55 -11.26
N VAL A 49 -0.56 -6.29 -9.96
CA VAL A 49 -0.57 -4.94 -9.39
C VAL A 49 0.48 -4.08 -10.09
N VAL A 50 1.73 -4.56 -10.15
CA VAL A 50 2.85 -3.82 -10.78
C VAL A 50 2.66 -3.70 -12.29
N THR A 51 2.14 -4.72 -12.94
CA THR A 51 1.86 -4.67 -14.40
C THR A 51 0.87 -3.56 -14.73
N TYR A 52 -0.20 -3.44 -13.96
CA TYR A 52 -1.17 -2.35 -14.09
C TYR A 52 -0.53 -0.99 -13.80
N ASP A 53 0.20 -0.88 -12.68
CA ASP A 53 0.74 0.39 -12.20
C ASP A 53 1.89 0.90 -13.08
N LEU A 54 2.70 0.02 -13.67
CA LEU A 54 3.70 0.40 -14.68
C LEU A 54 3.06 1.03 -15.90
N ALA A 55 1.96 0.46 -16.39
CA ALA A 55 1.21 1.04 -17.51
C ALA A 55 0.62 2.42 -17.17
N ALA A 56 0.10 2.58 -15.94
CA ALA A 56 -0.44 3.84 -15.46
C ALA A 56 0.65 4.92 -15.24
N MET A 57 1.84 4.53 -14.78
CA MET A 57 2.98 5.43 -14.58
C MET A 57 3.71 5.80 -15.87
N ALA A 58 3.69 4.95 -16.89
CA ALA A 58 4.47 5.10 -18.13
C ALA A 58 4.39 6.51 -18.77
N PRO A 59 3.21 7.18 -18.85
CA PRO A 59 3.13 8.52 -19.43
C PRO A 59 3.93 9.60 -18.66
N PHE A 60 4.29 9.34 -17.40
CA PHE A 60 4.94 10.27 -16.49
C PHE A 60 6.43 9.95 -16.26
N LEU A 61 6.90 8.79 -16.75
CA LEU A 61 8.27 8.32 -16.59
C LEU A 61 9.15 8.68 -17.79
N PRO A 62 10.45 8.92 -17.57
CA PRO A 62 11.42 9.05 -18.67
C PRO A 62 11.42 7.80 -19.54
N GLY A 63 11.19 7.95 -20.84
CA GLY A 63 11.11 6.80 -21.76
C GLY A 63 9.97 5.82 -21.52
N GLY A 64 9.03 6.14 -20.61
CA GLY A 64 7.88 5.31 -20.30
C GLY A 64 8.20 4.05 -19.48
N THR A 65 9.33 4.00 -18.80
CA THR A 65 9.81 2.82 -18.07
C THR A 65 10.47 3.20 -16.74
N VAL A 66 10.55 2.24 -15.82
CA VAL A 66 11.33 2.36 -14.56
C VAL A 66 12.76 1.86 -14.71
N ASP A 67 13.16 1.35 -15.89
CA ASP A 67 14.48 0.79 -16.12
C ASP A 67 15.58 1.82 -15.80
N GLY A 68 16.51 1.42 -14.93
CA GLY A 68 17.62 2.25 -14.47
C GLY A 68 17.23 3.36 -13.48
N LEU A 69 15.96 3.49 -13.08
CA LEU A 69 15.53 4.46 -12.08
C LEU A 69 15.72 3.94 -10.65
N ASP A 70 15.97 4.86 -9.71
CA ASP A 70 15.94 4.59 -8.28
C ASP A 70 14.50 4.69 -7.76
N LEU A 71 13.95 3.56 -7.27
CA LEU A 71 12.57 3.46 -6.81
C LEU A 71 12.53 3.09 -5.32
N CYS A 72 11.78 3.87 -4.53
CA CYS A 72 11.47 3.54 -3.14
C CYS A 72 10.02 3.10 -3.01
N HIS A 73 9.80 1.90 -2.48
CA HIS A 73 8.47 1.37 -2.20
C HIS A 73 8.15 1.50 -0.71
N PHE A 74 7.20 2.37 -0.37
CA PHE A 74 6.70 2.57 0.99
C PHE A 74 5.66 1.52 1.34
N GLN A 75 5.79 0.93 2.55
CA GLN A 75 4.91 -0.14 3.06
C GLN A 75 4.95 -1.37 2.13
N CYS A 76 6.17 -1.85 1.85
CA CYS A 76 6.43 -2.85 0.81
C CYS A 76 6.07 -4.29 1.19
N HIS A 77 5.64 -4.54 2.42
CA HIS A 77 5.21 -5.85 2.92
C HIS A 77 6.26 -6.95 2.61
N ILE A 78 5.83 -8.14 2.14
CA ILE A 78 6.72 -9.26 1.75
C ILE A 78 7.44 -9.05 0.41
N GLY A 79 7.37 -7.85 -0.17
CA GLY A 79 8.22 -7.40 -1.27
C GLY A 79 7.86 -7.92 -2.66
N THR A 80 6.70 -8.53 -2.88
CA THR A 80 6.28 -9.06 -4.20
C THR A 80 6.32 -7.98 -5.28
N ASP A 81 5.75 -6.81 -4.98
CA ASP A 81 5.74 -5.68 -5.92
C ASP A 81 7.11 -5.03 -6.05
N THR A 82 7.85 -4.88 -4.93
CA THR A 82 9.22 -4.34 -4.96
C THR A 82 10.14 -5.18 -5.85
N VAL A 83 10.07 -6.51 -5.72
CA VAL A 83 10.84 -7.45 -6.55
C VAL A 83 10.38 -7.38 -8.02
N SER A 84 9.09 -7.20 -8.26
CA SER A 84 8.57 -7.01 -9.63
C SER A 84 9.11 -5.74 -10.28
N PHE A 85 9.21 -4.62 -9.55
CA PHE A 85 9.88 -3.41 -10.05
C PHE A 85 11.38 -3.62 -10.33
N ALA A 86 12.08 -4.38 -9.47
CA ALA A 86 13.49 -4.74 -9.72
C ALA A 86 13.64 -5.55 -11.01
N ARG A 87 12.74 -6.49 -11.25
CA ARG A 87 12.70 -7.29 -12.50
C ARG A 87 12.33 -6.45 -13.73
N ALA A 88 11.61 -5.34 -13.54
CA ALA A 88 11.37 -4.34 -14.59
C ALA A 88 12.54 -3.38 -14.80
N GLY A 89 13.67 -3.58 -14.12
CA GLY A 89 14.91 -2.84 -14.30
C GLY A 89 15.16 -1.70 -13.31
N ALA A 90 14.26 -1.44 -12.35
CA ALA A 90 14.47 -0.43 -11.33
C ALA A 90 15.53 -0.86 -10.30
N ARG A 91 16.27 0.10 -9.73
CA ARG A 91 17.05 -0.09 -8.50
C ARG A 91 16.14 0.21 -7.32
N VAL A 92 15.80 -0.82 -6.54
CA VAL A 92 14.72 -0.73 -5.56
C VAL A 92 15.20 -0.65 -4.11
N THR A 93 14.47 0.13 -3.32
CA THR A 93 14.55 0.15 -1.86
C THR A 93 13.13 -0.05 -1.31
N GLY A 94 12.89 -1.12 -0.56
CA GLY A 94 11.64 -1.37 0.15
C GLY A 94 11.71 -0.86 1.58
N VAL A 95 10.65 -0.21 2.03
CA VAL A 95 10.48 0.30 3.41
C VAL A 95 9.25 -0.36 4.02
N ASP A 96 9.43 -1.01 5.16
CA ASP A 96 8.33 -1.59 5.93
C ASP A 96 8.67 -1.63 7.42
N PHE A 97 7.65 -1.67 8.28
CA PHE A 97 7.84 -1.74 9.73
C PHE A 97 7.93 -3.17 10.28
N SER A 98 7.59 -4.18 9.45
CA SER A 98 7.57 -5.61 9.81
C SER A 98 8.91 -6.26 9.47
N PRO A 99 9.71 -6.68 10.48
CA PRO A 99 10.97 -7.38 10.22
C PRO A 99 10.75 -8.74 9.54
N SER A 100 9.66 -9.45 9.83
CA SER A 100 9.38 -10.74 9.19
C SER A 100 8.97 -10.57 7.72
N ALA A 101 8.23 -9.51 7.39
CA ALA A 101 7.91 -9.17 6.01
C ALA A 101 9.18 -8.85 5.21
N LEU A 102 10.09 -8.03 5.73
CA LEU A 102 11.36 -7.70 5.08
C LEU A 102 12.29 -8.91 4.94
N ALA A 103 12.28 -9.83 5.93
CA ALA A 103 13.01 -11.10 5.80
C ALA A 103 12.44 -11.97 4.67
N SER A 104 11.12 -11.99 4.50
CA SER A 104 10.45 -12.64 3.36
C SER A 104 10.82 -11.99 2.04
N ALA A 105 10.74 -10.66 1.97
CA ALA A 105 11.12 -9.87 0.81
C ALA A 105 12.57 -10.12 0.37
N SER A 106 13.49 -10.20 1.31
CA SER A 106 14.90 -10.52 1.05
C SER A 106 15.08 -11.92 0.45
N ARG A 107 14.36 -12.92 0.99
CA ARG A 107 14.37 -14.29 0.42
C ARG A 107 13.80 -14.32 -0.99
N LEU A 108 12.73 -13.55 -1.22
CA LEU A 108 12.10 -13.44 -2.53
C LEU A 108 13.05 -12.81 -3.55
N ALA A 109 13.69 -11.68 -3.22
CA ALA A 109 14.68 -11.01 -4.06
C ALA A 109 15.85 -11.96 -4.44
N ALA A 110 16.39 -12.69 -3.45
CA ALA A 110 17.43 -13.68 -3.68
C ALA A 110 16.97 -14.81 -4.63
N ARG A 111 15.73 -15.27 -4.51
CA ARG A 111 15.15 -16.30 -5.40
C ARG A 111 15.10 -15.85 -6.85
N TYR A 112 14.71 -14.60 -7.09
CA TYR A 112 14.66 -14.03 -8.44
C TYR A 112 16.00 -13.50 -8.94
N GLY A 113 17.06 -13.54 -8.11
CA GLY A 113 18.39 -13.05 -8.46
C GLY A 113 18.43 -11.54 -8.69
N VAL A 114 17.59 -10.77 -8.01
CA VAL A 114 17.57 -9.31 -8.09
C VAL A 114 18.16 -8.69 -6.81
N GLU A 115 18.79 -7.54 -6.97
CA GLU A 115 19.30 -6.74 -5.87
C GLU A 115 18.20 -5.78 -5.37
N ALA A 116 18.01 -5.73 -4.05
CA ALA A 116 17.08 -4.82 -3.39
C ALA A 116 17.63 -4.41 -2.02
N ALA A 117 17.43 -3.16 -1.64
CA ALA A 117 17.68 -2.69 -0.28
C ALA A 117 16.39 -2.76 0.53
N TRP A 118 16.49 -3.13 1.82
CA TRP A 118 15.36 -3.23 2.72
C TRP A 118 15.62 -2.38 3.96
N VAL A 119 14.68 -1.49 4.28
CA VAL A 119 14.79 -0.57 5.41
C VAL A 119 13.63 -0.82 6.37
N GLU A 120 13.95 -1.38 7.54
CA GLU A 120 12.99 -1.59 8.62
C GLU A 120 12.74 -0.27 9.35
N THR A 121 11.55 0.28 9.18
CA THR A 121 11.09 1.48 9.88
C THR A 121 9.59 1.68 9.70
N ASP A 122 9.00 2.46 10.62
CA ASP A 122 7.72 3.11 10.36
C ASP A 122 7.84 4.05 9.16
N VAL A 123 6.92 3.95 8.22
CA VAL A 123 6.93 4.81 7.02
C VAL A 123 6.87 6.30 7.35
N LEU A 124 6.29 6.65 8.50
CA LEU A 124 6.25 8.02 9.00
C LEU A 124 7.64 8.56 9.43
N ASP A 125 8.67 7.71 9.46
CA ASP A 125 10.08 8.05 9.73
C ASP A 125 11.02 7.65 8.58
N ALA A 126 10.48 7.28 7.43
CA ALA A 126 11.20 6.70 6.29
C ALA A 126 12.43 7.51 5.85
N ALA A 127 12.30 8.84 5.75
CA ALA A 127 13.38 9.69 5.25
C ALA A 127 14.64 9.65 6.12
N ALA A 128 14.48 9.60 7.45
CA ALA A 128 15.62 9.48 8.36
C ALA A 128 16.24 8.08 8.27
N ALA A 129 15.41 7.04 8.31
CA ALA A 129 15.86 5.66 8.28
C ALA A 129 16.58 5.29 6.96
N VAL A 130 16.08 5.78 5.82
CA VAL A 130 16.75 5.57 4.51
C VAL A 130 18.10 6.26 4.47
N ARG A 131 18.21 7.53 4.94
CA ARG A 131 19.51 8.23 5.05
C ARG A 131 20.50 7.46 5.94
N ASP A 132 20.04 6.94 7.06
CA ASP A 132 20.87 6.12 7.95
C ASP A 132 21.29 4.80 7.30
N ALA A 133 20.40 4.17 6.52
CA ALA A 133 20.72 2.98 5.75
C ALA A 133 21.82 3.26 4.70
N VAL A 134 21.73 4.39 3.98
CA VAL A 134 22.77 4.83 3.05
C VAL A 134 24.10 5.08 3.76
N ALA A 135 24.07 5.76 4.91
CA ALA A 135 25.29 6.03 5.69
C ALA A 135 25.99 4.75 6.16
N ARG A 136 25.23 3.66 6.37
CA ARG A 136 25.76 2.33 6.73
C ARG A 136 26.10 1.45 5.52
N GLY A 137 25.87 1.92 4.29
CA GLY A 137 26.04 1.13 3.05
C GLY A 137 24.97 0.05 2.86
N ALA A 138 23.83 0.15 3.54
CA ALA A 138 22.73 -0.81 3.45
C ALA A 138 21.67 -0.43 2.39
N ALA A 139 21.72 0.81 1.88
CA ALA A 139 20.91 1.27 0.76
C ALA A 139 21.77 2.10 -0.20
N PRO A 140 21.46 2.09 -1.52
CA PRO A 140 22.31 2.75 -2.52
C PRO A 140 22.12 4.27 -2.55
N THR A 141 20.94 4.77 -2.24
CA THR A 141 20.58 6.20 -2.31
C THR A 141 19.51 6.56 -1.30
N ALA A 142 19.43 7.84 -0.96
CA ALA A 142 18.32 8.45 -0.21
C ALA A 142 17.51 9.45 -1.06
N ASP A 143 17.85 9.58 -2.34
CA ASP A 143 17.18 10.46 -3.31
C ASP A 143 16.67 9.60 -4.48
N PHE A 144 15.36 9.47 -4.61
CA PHE A 144 14.71 8.57 -5.55
C PHE A 144 14.09 9.29 -6.73
N ASP A 145 14.09 8.64 -7.90
CA ASP A 145 13.34 9.05 -9.09
C ASP A 145 11.85 8.82 -8.92
N VAL A 146 11.50 7.71 -8.22
CA VAL A 146 10.14 7.28 -7.99
C VAL A 146 9.96 6.89 -6.53
N VAL A 147 8.89 7.39 -5.89
CA VAL A 147 8.34 6.83 -4.66
C VAL A 147 6.99 6.21 -4.99
N TYR A 148 6.83 4.97 -4.60
CA TYR A 148 5.64 4.17 -4.89
C TYR A 148 4.99 3.69 -3.59
N THR A 149 3.66 3.71 -3.54
CA THR A 149 2.86 3.08 -2.49
C THR A 149 1.82 2.18 -3.15
N SER A 150 1.77 0.93 -2.72
CA SER A 150 0.85 -0.06 -3.25
C SER A 150 -0.43 -0.16 -2.42
N ILE A 151 -1.36 -0.93 -2.92
CA ILE A 151 -2.78 -0.88 -2.64
C ILE A 151 -3.15 -1.51 -1.27
N GLY A 152 -3.98 -0.80 -0.49
CA GLY A 152 -4.36 -1.19 0.87
C GLY A 152 -3.39 -0.67 1.94
N ALA A 153 -2.70 0.45 1.70
CA ALA A 153 -1.59 0.93 2.52
C ALA A 153 -1.95 2.09 3.46
N ILE A 154 -2.66 3.12 2.97
CA ILE A 154 -2.80 4.37 3.75
C ILE A 154 -3.79 4.27 4.92
N CYS A 155 -4.73 3.34 4.89
CA CYS A 155 -5.67 3.13 6.01
C CYS A 155 -4.95 2.73 7.33
N TRP A 156 -3.71 2.24 7.24
CA TRP A 156 -2.88 1.87 8.39
C TRP A 156 -2.14 3.04 9.04
N LEU A 157 -2.27 4.26 8.50
CA LEU A 157 -1.57 5.46 8.95
C LEU A 157 -2.54 6.43 9.63
N ASN A 158 -2.08 7.08 10.69
CA ASN A 158 -2.89 8.09 11.38
C ASN A 158 -2.59 9.53 10.95
N ASP A 159 -1.52 9.76 10.18
CA ASP A 159 -1.00 11.10 9.84
C ASP A 159 -0.49 11.12 8.39
N LEU A 160 -1.35 11.54 7.47
CA LEU A 160 -1.00 11.66 6.05
C LEU A 160 -0.12 12.89 5.75
N ASP A 161 -0.16 13.93 6.55
CA ASP A 161 0.74 15.09 6.37
C ASP A 161 2.19 14.67 6.64
N ARG A 162 2.43 13.90 7.71
CA ARG A 162 3.74 13.35 8.02
C ARG A 162 4.19 12.34 6.96
N TRP A 163 3.31 11.46 6.50
CA TRP A 163 3.57 10.52 5.41
C TRP A 163 3.96 11.24 4.10
N ALA A 164 3.19 12.25 3.67
CA ALA A 164 3.50 13.03 2.49
C ALA A 164 4.82 13.80 2.60
N ALA A 165 5.16 14.27 3.82
CA ALA A 165 6.45 14.88 4.09
C ALA A 165 7.63 13.90 3.91
N GLN A 166 7.46 12.61 4.29
CA GLN A 166 8.48 11.58 4.03
C GLN A 166 8.68 11.36 2.54
N ILE A 167 7.60 11.26 1.76
CA ILE A 167 7.64 11.13 0.29
C ILE A 167 8.43 12.29 -0.31
N ALA A 168 8.04 13.52 0.03
CA ALA A 168 8.72 14.70 -0.47
C ALA A 168 10.20 14.77 -0.06
N ALA A 169 10.54 14.26 1.12
CA ALA A 169 11.90 14.29 1.65
C ALA A 169 12.84 13.32 0.93
N VAL A 170 12.35 12.19 0.43
CA VAL A 170 13.16 11.18 -0.27
C VAL A 170 13.08 11.28 -1.80
N LEU A 171 12.13 12.01 -2.37
CA LEU A 171 12.10 12.29 -3.79
C LEU A 171 13.18 13.31 -4.17
N ARG A 172 13.87 13.09 -5.28
CA ARG A 172 14.72 14.13 -5.91
C ARG A 172 13.86 15.18 -6.60
N PRO A 173 14.36 16.40 -6.87
CA PRO A 173 13.67 17.37 -7.73
C PRO A 173 13.33 16.73 -9.09
N GLY A 174 12.09 16.89 -9.54
CA GLY A 174 11.56 16.23 -10.72
C GLY A 174 11.10 14.79 -10.51
N GLY A 175 11.32 14.19 -9.32
CA GLY A 175 10.92 12.82 -9.00
C GLY A 175 9.41 12.64 -8.92
N LEU A 176 8.96 11.42 -9.24
CA LEU A 176 7.55 11.02 -9.33
C LEU A 176 7.11 10.32 -8.05
N PHE A 177 5.96 10.71 -7.51
CA PHE A 177 5.20 9.91 -6.57
C PHE A 177 4.02 9.28 -7.27
N TYR A 178 3.80 7.99 -7.00
CA TYR A 178 2.65 7.24 -7.47
C TYR A 178 2.02 6.48 -6.31
N ILE A 179 0.71 6.59 -6.19
CA ILE A 179 -0.11 5.73 -5.35
C ILE A 179 -1.34 5.28 -6.11
N ARG A 180 -1.67 3.99 -5.99
CA ARG A 180 -3.01 3.46 -6.21
C ARG A 180 -3.44 2.77 -4.94
N ASP A 181 -4.61 3.13 -4.41
CA ASP A 181 -5.10 2.55 -3.15
C ASP A 181 -6.62 2.33 -3.18
N GLY A 182 -7.12 1.59 -2.19
CA GLY A 182 -8.54 1.41 -1.95
C GLY A 182 -9.23 2.74 -1.65
N HIS A 183 -10.38 2.97 -2.27
CA HIS A 183 -11.10 4.23 -2.09
C HIS A 183 -11.91 4.23 -0.80
N GLN A 184 -11.79 5.30 0.01
CA GLN A 184 -12.52 5.40 1.29
C GLN A 184 -14.05 5.29 1.13
N ALA A 185 -14.61 5.66 -0.04
CA ALA A 185 -16.04 5.47 -0.30
C ALA A 185 -16.44 3.99 -0.34
N MET A 186 -15.55 3.10 -0.77
CA MET A 186 -15.76 1.65 -0.70
C MET A 186 -15.66 1.16 0.75
N PHE A 187 -14.61 1.55 1.48
CA PHE A 187 -14.41 1.16 2.87
C PHE A 187 -15.49 1.69 3.83
N ALA A 188 -16.26 2.69 3.41
CA ALA A 188 -17.44 3.17 4.15
C ALA A 188 -18.67 2.27 3.99
N LEU A 189 -18.66 1.28 3.10
CA LEU A 189 -19.77 0.35 2.86
C LEU A 189 -19.70 -0.85 3.82
N ASP A 190 -20.86 -1.44 4.08
CA ASP A 190 -20.97 -2.79 4.67
C ASP A 190 -20.71 -3.82 3.58
N GLU A 191 -19.56 -4.51 3.65
CA GLU A 191 -19.13 -5.50 2.67
C GLU A 191 -20.07 -6.72 2.58
N ASN A 192 -20.86 -6.98 3.63
CA ASN A 192 -21.80 -8.09 3.72
C ASN A 192 -23.28 -7.69 3.44
N ALA A 193 -23.56 -6.40 3.25
CA ALA A 193 -24.90 -5.95 2.97
C ALA A 193 -25.39 -6.39 1.58
N PRO A 194 -26.70 -6.61 1.39
CA PRO A 194 -27.26 -6.97 0.08
C PRO A 194 -27.31 -5.79 -0.92
N ASP A 195 -26.99 -4.59 -0.47
CA ASP A 195 -26.98 -3.35 -1.24
C ASP A 195 -25.71 -2.50 -0.92
N LEU A 196 -25.49 -1.42 -1.65
CA LEU A 196 -24.43 -0.45 -1.38
C LEU A 196 -24.84 0.47 -0.22
N ARG A 197 -24.67 -0.03 1.00
CA ARG A 197 -25.07 0.66 2.24
C ARG A 197 -23.86 1.19 2.96
N THR A 198 -23.81 2.52 3.15
CA THR A 198 -22.80 3.17 3.98
C THR A 198 -23.11 2.94 5.46
N VAL A 199 -22.16 2.37 6.19
CA VAL A 199 -22.24 2.09 7.63
C VAL A 199 -21.01 2.56 8.38
N TYR A 200 -19.85 2.63 7.71
CA TYR A 200 -18.62 3.10 8.30
C TYR A 200 -18.34 4.55 7.90
N ARG A 201 -17.35 5.15 8.53
CA ARG A 201 -16.99 6.54 8.28
C ARG A 201 -16.28 6.73 6.93
N TYR A 202 -16.71 7.73 6.20
CA TYR A 202 -15.96 8.28 5.09
C TYR A 202 -14.95 9.34 5.57
N PHE A 203 -15.37 10.19 6.53
CA PHE A 203 -14.54 11.27 7.06
C PHE A 203 -13.84 10.84 8.34
N GLY A 204 -12.53 11.12 8.41
CA GLY A 204 -11.72 10.98 9.61
C GLY A 204 -11.91 12.15 10.57
N ASP A 205 -11.76 11.89 11.86
CA ASP A 205 -11.71 12.89 12.94
C ASP A 205 -10.49 12.64 13.87
N GLY A 206 -9.52 11.86 13.36
CA GLY A 206 -8.35 11.41 14.10
C GLY A 206 -8.56 10.15 14.94
N SER A 207 -9.80 9.65 15.05
CA SER A 207 -10.05 8.34 15.67
C SER A 207 -9.92 7.21 14.65
N ALA A 208 -9.54 6.02 15.13
CA ALA A 208 -9.42 4.83 14.32
C ALA A 208 -10.72 4.03 14.27
N GLN A 209 -10.95 3.33 13.17
CA GLN A 209 -11.83 2.20 13.05
C GLN A 209 -11.13 0.97 13.66
N VAL A 210 -11.82 0.21 14.52
CA VAL A 210 -11.27 -0.98 15.19
C VAL A 210 -11.85 -2.24 14.58
N TRP A 211 -10.97 -3.19 14.31
CA TRP A 211 -11.34 -4.52 13.85
C TRP A 211 -10.78 -5.59 14.80
N ASP A 212 -11.49 -6.69 14.94
CA ASP A 212 -11.08 -7.88 15.68
C ASP A 212 -11.37 -9.10 14.80
N ASP A 213 -10.59 -9.29 13.73
CA ASP A 213 -10.79 -10.31 12.73
C ASP A 213 -9.69 -11.39 12.81
N GLU A 214 -10.09 -12.65 12.85
CA GLU A 214 -9.17 -13.80 12.86
C GLU A 214 -8.60 -14.11 11.48
N GLY A 215 -9.23 -13.63 10.41
CA GLY A 215 -8.86 -13.89 9.02
C GLY A 215 -8.00 -12.80 8.39
N THR A 216 -7.59 -13.06 7.17
CA THR A 216 -6.95 -12.09 6.28
C THR A 216 -7.58 -12.18 4.89
N TYR A 217 -7.39 -11.13 4.07
CA TYR A 217 -7.95 -11.04 2.72
C TYR A 217 -7.32 -12.05 1.73
N LEU A 218 -6.24 -12.71 2.11
CA LEU A 218 -5.50 -13.63 1.25
C LEU A 218 -5.09 -14.90 2.00
N GLY A 219 -5.40 -16.05 1.38
CA GLY A 219 -5.00 -17.35 1.90
C GLY A 219 -5.96 -17.91 2.97
N GLU A 220 -5.69 -19.15 3.38
CA GLU A 220 -6.39 -19.85 4.45
C GLU A 220 -5.51 -19.85 5.71
N GLY A 221 -5.96 -19.20 6.77
CA GLY A 221 -5.24 -19.13 8.03
C GLY A 221 -5.89 -18.14 8.98
N THR A 222 -5.46 -18.22 10.24
CA THR A 222 -5.91 -17.30 11.29
C THR A 222 -4.73 -16.58 11.92
N VAL A 223 -4.94 -15.32 12.30
CA VAL A 223 -3.99 -14.52 13.05
C VAL A 223 -4.25 -14.67 14.55
N ALA A 224 -3.20 -14.64 15.36
CA ALA A 224 -3.31 -14.68 16.81
C ALA A 224 -3.62 -13.28 17.39
N HIS A 225 -3.06 -12.24 16.77
CA HIS A 225 -3.31 -10.84 17.14
C HIS A 225 -4.41 -10.28 16.23
N THR A 226 -5.67 -10.43 16.64
CA THR A 226 -6.86 -10.11 15.83
C THR A 226 -7.16 -8.63 15.73
N ARG A 227 -6.73 -7.83 16.75
CA ARG A 227 -7.04 -6.42 16.83
C ARG A 227 -6.20 -5.57 15.91
N THR A 228 -6.89 -4.77 15.06
CA THR A 228 -6.26 -3.78 14.19
C THR A 228 -6.96 -2.43 14.28
N TYR A 229 -6.24 -1.39 13.89
CA TYR A 229 -6.69 -0.02 13.85
C TYR A 229 -6.46 0.56 12.46
N GLU A 230 -7.52 1.07 11.85
CA GLU A 230 -7.49 1.71 10.55
C GLU A 230 -8.04 3.13 10.64
N TRP A 231 -7.42 4.07 9.97
CA TRP A 231 -7.84 5.46 9.92
C TRP A 231 -8.52 5.76 8.58
N PRO A 232 -9.76 6.27 8.60
CA PRO A 232 -10.44 6.66 7.36
C PRO A 232 -9.83 7.92 6.79
N HIS A 233 -9.41 7.87 5.51
CA HIS A 233 -8.83 9.00 4.81
C HIS A 233 -9.64 9.35 3.56
N PRO A 234 -10.46 10.43 3.62
CA PRO A 234 -11.12 10.95 2.43
C PRO A 234 -10.09 11.26 1.33
N LEU A 235 -10.46 11.07 0.07
CA LEU A 235 -9.58 11.37 -1.06
C LEU A 235 -9.03 12.82 -1.02
N SER A 236 -9.83 13.75 -0.52
CA SER A 236 -9.40 15.14 -0.32
C SER A 236 -8.25 15.31 0.67
N GLU A 237 -8.19 14.47 1.71
CA GLU A 237 -7.10 14.48 2.70
C GLU A 237 -5.80 13.99 2.05
N VAL A 238 -5.85 12.89 1.30
CA VAL A 238 -4.70 12.36 0.56
C VAL A 238 -4.11 13.42 -0.39
N VAL A 239 -4.96 14.04 -1.19
CA VAL A 239 -4.55 15.07 -2.16
C VAL A 239 -3.97 16.30 -1.45
N ASN A 240 -4.62 16.77 -0.38
CA ASN A 240 -4.18 17.96 0.36
C ASN A 240 -2.87 17.72 1.11
N ALA A 241 -2.64 16.52 1.67
CA ALA A 241 -1.38 16.16 2.30
C ALA A 241 -0.21 16.22 1.30
N LEU A 242 -0.39 15.67 0.09
CA LEU A 242 0.62 15.73 -0.96
C LEU A 242 0.90 17.17 -1.41
N ILE A 243 -0.16 17.99 -1.60
CA ILE A 243 -0.01 19.42 -1.92
C ILE A 243 0.68 20.16 -0.78
N GLY A 244 0.30 19.89 0.49
CA GLY A 244 0.92 20.48 1.68
C GLY A 244 2.40 20.18 1.81
N ALA A 245 2.83 18.99 1.37
CA ALA A 245 4.23 18.60 1.29
C ALA A 245 5.00 19.22 0.09
N GLY A 246 4.35 20.05 -0.71
CA GLY A 246 4.95 20.75 -1.85
C GLY A 246 4.97 19.95 -3.15
N LEU A 247 4.26 18.83 -3.23
CA LEU A 247 4.15 18.04 -4.45
C LEU A 247 3.08 18.63 -5.38
N ARG A 248 3.33 18.59 -6.68
CA ARG A 248 2.38 18.98 -7.70
C ARG A 248 1.61 17.76 -8.19
N ILE A 249 0.30 17.75 -8.02
CA ILE A 249 -0.56 16.69 -8.57
C ILE A 249 -0.58 16.80 -10.10
N GLU A 250 -0.24 15.71 -10.78
CA GLU A 250 -0.24 15.62 -12.25
C GLU A 250 -1.44 14.82 -12.76
N ARG A 251 -1.92 13.86 -11.95
CA ARG A 251 -3.07 13.01 -12.29
C ARG A 251 -3.82 12.60 -11.02
N LEU A 252 -5.14 12.53 -11.14
CA LEU A 252 -6.04 11.92 -10.17
C LEU A 252 -7.08 11.14 -10.95
N ASP A 253 -7.16 9.85 -10.70
CA ASP A 253 -8.16 8.95 -11.28
C ASP A 253 -8.89 8.19 -10.18
N GLU A 254 -10.12 7.78 -10.47
CA GLU A 254 -10.90 6.86 -9.64
C GLU A 254 -11.27 5.64 -10.47
N GLY A 255 -11.19 4.45 -9.87
CA GLY A 255 -11.38 3.19 -10.54
C GLY A 255 -12.53 2.36 -9.97
N THR A 256 -13.00 1.41 -10.77
CA THR A 256 -14.10 0.50 -10.42
C THR A 256 -13.64 -0.95 -10.23
N VAL A 257 -12.34 -1.21 -10.29
CA VAL A 257 -11.74 -2.55 -10.17
C VAL A 257 -10.76 -2.56 -8.99
N LEU A 258 -10.84 -3.59 -8.16
CA LEU A 258 -10.02 -3.82 -6.98
C LEU A 258 -9.28 -5.15 -7.13
N PRO A 259 -7.98 -5.28 -6.79
CA PRO A 259 -7.25 -6.55 -6.97
C PRO A 259 -7.61 -7.65 -5.97
N TRP A 260 -8.44 -7.38 -4.96
CA TRP A 260 -8.97 -8.38 -4.03
C TRP A 260 -10.49 -8.26 -3.90
N GLN A 261 -11.15 -9.31 -3.43
CA GLN A 261 -12.59 -9.33 -3.20
C GLN A 261 -12.93 -8.65 -1.88
N PHE A 262 -13.36 -7.38 -1.91
CA PHE A 262 -13.82 -6.63 -0.73
C PHE A 262 -15.17 -7.15 -0.20
N SER A 263 -16.06 -7.58 -1.07
CA SER A 263 -17.40 -8.06 -0.72
C SER A 263 -17.71 -9.36 -1.45
N PRO A 264 -18.43 -10.32 -0.81
CA PRO A 264 -18.91 -11.53 -1.50
C PRO A 264 -19.80 -11.24 -2.72
N ARG A 265 -20.32 -10.03 -2.85
CA ARG A 265 -21.15 -9.58 -3.99
C ARG A 265 -20.33 -9.13 -5.19
N MET A 266 -19.04 -8.85 -5.01
CA MET A 266 -18.18 -8.50 -6.14
C MET A 266 -17.96 -9.69 -7.06
N GLU A 267 -17.98 -9.42 -8.35
CA GLU A 267 -17.69 -10.37 -9.41
C GLU A 267 -16.23 -10.29 -9.81
N GLU A 268 -15.61 -11.45 -10.02
CA GLU A 268 -14.29 -11.52 -10.62
C GLU A 268 -14.38 -11.13 -12.10
N ILE A 269 -13.50 -10.24 -12.52
CA ILE A 269 -13.40 -9.74 -13.90
C ILE A 269 -11.92 -9.64 -14.28
N ASP A 270 -11.65 -9.28 -15.53
CA ASP A 270 -10.29 -8.99 -15.96
C ASP A 270 -9.69 -7.85 -15.09
N GLY A 271 -8.54 -8.12 -14.47
CA GLY A 271 -7.82 -7.21 -13.60
C GLY A 271 -8.27 -7.19 -12.12
N GLY A 272 -9.19 -8.06 -11.68
CA GLY A 272 -9.59 -8.21 -10.29
C GLY A 272 -11.10 -8.34 -10.05
N TYR A 273 -11.63 -7.57 -9.09
CA TYR A 273 -13.02 -7.64 -8.63
C TYR A 273 -13.74 -6.32 -8.82
N ALA A 274 -15.02 -6.37 -9.16
CA ALA A 274 -15.87 -5.18 -9.30
C ALA A 274 -17.30 -5.44 -8.79
N TRP A 275 -18.00 -4.37 -8.43
CA TRP A 275 -19.43 -4.44 -8.14
C TRP A 275 -20.21 -4.92 -9.38
N PRO A 276 -21.28 -5.72 -9.22
CA PRO A 276 -22.03 -6.26 -10.32
C PRO A 276 -22.83 -5.18 -11.08
N GLY A 277 -22.94 -5.35 -12.40
CA GLY A 277 -23.84 -4.61 -13.26
C GLY A 277 -23.87 -3.10 -13.05
N PRO A 278 -25.07 -2.51 -12.78
CA PRO A 278 -25.21 -1.05 -12.63
C PRO A 278 -24.57 -0.49 -11.36
N GLU A 279 -24.25 -1.30 -10.36
CA GLU A 279 -23.65 -0.85 -9.12
C GLU A 279 -22.19 -0.43 -9.32
N ARG A 280 -21.50 -1.01 -10.31
CA ARG A 280 -20.12 -0.66 -10.68
C ARG A 280 -19.93 0.83 -10.96
N GLN A 281 -20.95 1.53 -11.43
CA GLN A 281 -20.89 2.94 -11.78
C GLN A 281 -21.33 3.87 -10.60
N ARG A 282 -21.60 3.32 -9.42
CA ARG A 282 -22.15 4.10 -8.31
C ARG A 282 -21.11 4.48 -7.26
N VAL A 283 -20.07 3.66 -7.09
CA VAL A 283 -19.06 3.86 -6.05
C VAL A 283 -17.68 3.55 -6.63
N PRO A 284 -16.72 4.47 -6.50
CA PRO A 284 -15.33 4.14 -6.80
C PRO A 284 -14.79 3.13 -5.79
N VAL A 285 -13.97 2.19 -6.24
CA VAL A 285 -13.32 1.20 -5.37
C VAL A 285 -11.83 1.42 -5.20
N THR A 286 -11.21 2.14 -6.15
CA THR A 286 -9.81 2.56 -6.09
C THR A 286 -9.67 4.02 -6.45
N PHE A 287 -8.56 4.61 -6.04
CA PHE A 287 -8.09 5.88 -6.59
C PHE A 287 -6.60 5.77 -6.97
N THR A 288 -6.17 6.61 -7.89
CA THR A 288 -4.77 6.73 -8.29
C THR A 288 -4.36 8.20 -8.25
N VAL A 289 -3.24 8.50 -7.61
CA VAL A 289 -2.63 9.83 -7.64
C VAL A 289 -1.23 9.74 -8.20
N VAL A 290 -0.95 10.58 -9.18
CA VAL A 290 0.41 10.85 -9.67
C VAL A 290 0.78 12.27 -9.28
N ALA A 291 1.90 12.41 -8.59
CA ALA A 291 2.40 13.71 -8.17
C ALA A 291 3.90 13.84 -8.45
N ARG A 292 4.39 15.06 -8.54
CA ARG A 292 5.79 15.36 -8.85
C ARG A 292 6.37 16.34 -7.86
N LYS A 293 7.59 16.09 -7.42
CA LYS A 293 8.37 17.08 -6.68
C LYS A 293 8.90 18.12 -7.67
N PRO A 294 8.60 19.42 -7.50
CA PRO A 294 9.10 20.50 -8.35
C PRO A 294 10.62 20.60 -8.38
#